data_22507e02d2edc4ba770b137bb082e69c
#
_entry.id   22507e02d2edc4ba770b137bb082e69c
#
_cell.length_a   1.000
_cell.length_b   1.000
_cell.length_c   1.000
_cell.angle_alpha   90.00
_cell.angle_beta   90.00
_cell.angle_gamma   90.00
#
_symmetry.space_group_name_H-M   'P 1'
#
loop_
_entity.id
_entity.type
_entity.pdbx_description
1 polymer ?
#
loop_
_entity_poly.entity_id
_entity_poly.type
_entity_poly.pdbx_seq_one_letter_code
_entity_poly.pdbx_strand_id
1 'polypeptide(L)'
;MNTGRVVEASLGYFITPLLNVLMGRFLLGERLSRAQTLAILIALTGVSWKIVVYGHVPWLALVVSASFALYGFFQKTLRVGAAPGLTAELVFLAPFALAWLAWAHPHDFGALAGHGISRPLLLAGTALFTAIPLQLFGYAAQRVTLATLGILQYVSPSLNFLFAVTLLGERLESSDMAAFPLIWCALAIYTRDALQTLARMRHEAAALRAEKGA
;
A
#
# COMPACT_ATOMS: atom_id res chain seq x y z
N MET A 1 8.22 1.66 24.25
CA MET A 1 7.28 1.70 23.11
C MET A 1 6.10 0.81 23.45
N ASN A 2 4.86 1.33 23.36
CA ASN A 2 3.68 0.51 23.66
C ASN A 2 3.50 -0.53 22.55
N THR A 3 3.82 -1.78 22.83
CA THR A 3 3.74 -2.92 21.90
C THR A 3 2.35 -3.02 21.24
N GLY A 4 1.28 -2.69 21.95
CA GLY A 4 -0.08 -2.68 21.40
C GLY A 4 -0.32 -1.70 20.27
N ARG A 5 0.33 -0.52 20.26
CA ARG A 5 0.18 0.46 19.15
C ARG A 5 0.89 0.02 17.86
N VAL A 6 1.97 -0.73 17.99
CA VAL A 6 2.69 -1.27 16.82
C VAL A 6 1.87 -2.36 16.16
N VAL A 7 1.27 -3.26 16.95
CA VAL A 7 0.37 -4.31 16.45
C VAL A 7 -0.86 -3.68 15.78
N GLU A 8 -1.46 -2.67 16.41
CA GLU A 8 -2.58 -1.95 15.84
C GLU A 8 -2.23 -1.30 14.50
N ALA A 9 -1.10 -0.58 14.42
CA ALA A 9 -0.65 0.04 13.17
C ALA A 9 -0.42 -1.01 12.06
N SER A 10 0.07 -2.20 12.44
CA SER A 10 0.30 -3.31 11.49
C SER A 10 -1.00 -3.80 10.85
N LEU A 11 -2.14 -3.76 11.55
CA LEU A 11 -3.45 -4.07 10.95
C LEU A 11 -3.80 -3.13 9.80
N GLY A 12 -3.29 -1.91 9.81
CA GLY A 12 -3.46 -0.95 8.72
C GLY A 12 -2.97 -1.49 7.36
N TYR A 13 -1.89 -2.26 7.33
CA TYR A 13 -1.39 -2.88 6.10
C TYR A 13 -2.36 -3.92 5.51
N PHE A 14 -3.25 -4.47 6.31
CA PHE A 14 -4.29 -5.40 5.84
C PHE A 14 -5.58 -4.69 5.44
N ILE A 15 -5.91 -3.58 6.09
CA ILE A 15 -7.15 -2.82 5.84
C ILE A 15 -7.00 -1.93 4.60
N THR A 16 -5.84 -1.28 4.40
CA THR A 16 -5.58 -0.37 3.28
C THR A 16 -5.90 -0.98 1.91
N PRO A 17 -5.46 -2.21 1.57
CA PRO A 17 -5.79 -2.83 0.30
C PRO A 17 -7.29 -2.94 0.04
N LEU A 18 -8.07 -3.30 1.06
CA LEU A 18 -9.53 -3.40 0.93
C LEU A 18 -10.17 -2.03 0.72
N LEU A 19 -9.71 -0.99 1.43
CA LEU A 19 -10.20 0.38 1.22
C LEU A 19 -9.90 0.88 -0.19
N ASN A 20 -8.72 0.58 -0.75
CA ASN A 20 -8.40 0.90 -2.14
C ASN A 20 -9.38 0.22 -3.11
N VAL A 21 -9.69 -1.06 -2.90
CA VAL A 21 -10.66 -1.78 -3.71
C VAL A 21 -12.05 -1.15 -3.60
N LEU A 22 -12.49 -0.83 -2.39
CA LEU A 22 -13.79 -0.20 -2.15
C LEU A 22 -13.86 1.19 -2.81
N MET A 23 -12.82 2.01 -2.67
CA MET A 23 -12.75 3.30 -3.35
C MET A 23 -12.75 3.16 -4.87
N GLY A 24 -11.98 2.22 -5.42
CA GLY A 24 -11.99 1.92 -6.84
C GLY A 24 -13.39 1.55 -7.33
N ARG A 25 -14.07 0.67 -6.61
CA ARG A 25 -15.41 0.20 -6.98
C ARG A 25 -16.49 1.27 -6.85
N PHE A 26 -16.53 1.98 -5.69
CA PHE A 26 -17.65 2.86 -5.36
C PHE A 26 -17.42 4.32 -5.80
N LEU A 27 -16.18 4.83 -5.72
CA LEU A 27 -15.89 6.22 -6.09
C LEU A 27 -15.47 6.36 -7.54
N LEU A 28 -14.71 5.39 -8.09
CA LEU A 28 -14.23 5.44 -9.47
C LEU A 28 -15.07 4.62 -10.44
N GLY A 29 -16.06 3.85 -9.95
CA GLY A 29 -16.92 3.02 -10.78
C GLY A 29 -16.17 1.87 -11.48
N GLU A 30 -15.04 1.42 -10.93
CA GLU A 30 -14.25 0.33 -11.51
C GLU A 30 -15.08 -0.96 -11.56
N ARG A 31 -15.06 -1.61 -12.71
CA ARG A 31 -15.80 -2.86 -12.92
C ARG A 31 -14.92 -4.03 -12.50
N LEU A 32 -15.41 -4.81 -11.55
CA LEU A 32 -14.75 -6.02 -11.06
C LEU A 32 -15.35 -7.24 -11.74
N SER A 33 -14.52 -8.19 -12.14
CA SER A 33 -14.99 -9.50 -12.60
C SER A 33 -15.58 -10.29 -11.42
N ARG A 34 -16.31 -11.37 -11.73
CA ARG A 34 -16.84 -12.27 -10.68
C ARG A 34 -15.70 -12.91 -9.87
N ALA A 35 -14.60 -13.27 -10.52
CA ALA A 35 -13.43 -13.82 -9.84
C ALA A 35 -12.74 -12.79 -8.93
N GLN A 36 -12.61 -11.55 -9.39
CA GLN A 36 -12.09 -10.44 -8.57
C GLN A 36 -12.98 -10.17 -7.37
N THR A 37 -14.30 -10.15 -7.55
CA THR A 37 -15.24 -9.98 -6.45
C THR A 37 -15.10 -11.10 -5.42
N LEU A 38 -15.00 -12.36 -5.86
CA LEU A 38 -14.78 -13.50 -4.97
C LEU A 38 -13.46 -13.37 -4.20
N ALA A 39 -12.37 -13.00 -4.88
CA ALA A 39 -11.07 -12.77 -4.26
C ALA A 39 -11.15 -11.70 -3.14
N ILE A 40 -11.85 -10.59 -3.40
CA ILE A 40 -12.05 -9.52 -2.43
C ILE A 40 -12.83 -10.01 -1.21
N LEU A 41 -13.88 -10.81 -1.41
CA LEU A 41 -14.66 -11.37 -0.30
C LEU A 41 -13.82 -12.32 0.56
N ILE A 42 -12.96 -13.14 -0.06
CA ILE A 42 -12.03 -14.01 0.65
C ILE A 42 -11.02 -13.18 1.45
N ALA A 43 -10.43 -12.13 0.85
CA ALA A 43 -9.51 -11.24 1.55
C ALA A 43 -10.19 -10.51 2.72
N LEU A 44 -11.43 -10.04 2.51
CA LEU A 44 -12.24 -9.41 3.55
C LEU A 44 -12.47 -10.36 4.74
N THR A 45 -12.74 -11.63 4.47
CA THR A 45 -12.89 -12.65 5.53
C THR A 45 -11.61 -12.79 6.35
N GLY A 46 -10.44 -12.87 5.69
CA GLY A 46 -9.14 -12.97 6.36
C GLY A 46 -8.82 -11.75 7.23
N VAL A 47 -9.08 -10.55 6.71
CA VAL A 47 -8.87 -9.28 7.45
C VAL A 47 -9.86 -9.16 8.61
N SER A 48 -11.12 -9.49 8.39
CA SER A 48 -12.14 -9.48 9.45
C SER A 48 -11.78 -10.42 10.59
N TRP A 49 -11.24 -11.59 10.27
CA TRP A 49 -10.73 -12.53 11.26
C TRP A 49 -9.64 -11.90 12.13
N LYS A 50 -8.65 -11.23 11.53
CA LYS A 50 -7.60 -10.53 12.30
C LYS A 50 -8.18 -9.45 13.21
N ILE A 51 -9.15 -8.67 12.74
CA ILE A 51 -9.81 -7.63 13.55
C ILE A 51 -10.58 -8.24 14.73
N VAL A 52 -11.29 -9.35 14.50
CA VAL A 52 -12.04 -10.05 15.55
C VAL A 52 -11.10 -10.62 16.62
N VAL A 53 -10.00 -11.24 16.21
CA VAL A 53 -9.00 -11.76 17.15
C VAL A 53 -8.29 -10.66 17.93
N TYR A 54 -8.11 -9.48 17.31
CA TYR A 54 -7.55 -8.30 17.99
C TYR A 54 -8.43 -7.80 19.15
N GLY A 55 -9.74 -8.04 19.10
CA GLY A 55 -10.67 -7.91 20.22
C GLY A 55 -11.21 -6.51 20.48
N HIS A 56 -10.72 -5.48 19.81
CA HIS A 56 -11.24 -4.11 19.90
C HIS A 56 -11.10 -3.36 18.56
N VAL A 57 -11.80 -2.24 18.43
CA VAL A 57 -11.76 -1.46 17.18
C VAL A 57 -10.37 -0.84 17.01
N PRO A 58 -9.63 -1.17 15.93
CA PRO A 58 -8.28 -0.67 15.72
C PRO A 58 -8.31 0.74 15.08
N TRP A 59 -8.62 1.75 15.89
CA TRP A 59 -8.81 3.13 15.40
C TRP A 59 -7.59 3.69 14.69
N LEU A 60 -6.38 3.42 15.21
CA LEU A 60 -5.14 3.86 14.58
C LEU A 60 -4.96 3.23 13.20
N ALA A 61 -5.22 1.92 13.10
CA ALA A 61 -5.17 1.21 11.82
C ALA A 61 -6.20 1.78 10.82
N LEU A 62 -7.41 2.07 11.27
CA LEU A 62 -8.46 2.64 10.42
C LEU A 62 -8.07 4.02 9.89
N VAL A 63 -7.57 4.90 10.75
CA VAL A 63 -7.14 6.26 10.35
C VAL A 63 -5.97 6.19 9.36
N VAL A 64 -4.95 5.40 9.66
CA VAL A 64 -3.78 5.24 8.78
C VAL A 64 -4.21 4.64 7.44
N SER A 65 -5.03 3.59 7.46
CA SER A 65 -5.52 2.92 6.24
C SER A 65 -6.37 3.85 5.38
N ALA A 66 -7.28 4.61 6.00
CA ALA A 66 -8.10 5.57 5.29
C ALA A 66 -7.25 6.68 4.65
N SER A 67 -6.25 7.19 5.37
CA SER A 67 -5.32 8.18 4.85
C SER A 67 -4.54 7.66 3.65
N PHE A 68 -4.01 6.45 3.72
CA PHE A 68 -3.29 5.82 2.59
C PHE A 68 -4.19 5.50 1.41
N ALA A 69 -5.42 5.06 1.65
CA ALA A 69 -6.38 4.80 0.57
C ALA A 69 -6.82 6.10 -0.11
N LEU A 70 -7.05 7.17 0.66
CA LEU A 70 -7.30 8.51 0.11
C LEU A 70 -6.11 9.00 -0.71
N TYR A 71 -4.89 8.80 -0.22
CA TYR A 71 -3.68 9.14 -0.98
C TYR A 71 -3.64 8.41 -2.32
N GLY A 72 -3.89 7.10 -2.35
CA GLY A 72 -3.98 6.31 -3.58
C GLY A 72 -5.07 6.81 -4.54
N PHE A 73 -6.23 7.17 -3.99
CA PHE A 73 -7.32 7.76 -4.76
C PHE A 73 -6.94 9.10 -5.38
N PHE A 74 -6.31 10.00 -4.62
CA PHE A 74 -5.84 11.28 -5.15
C PHE A 74 -4.73 11.12 -6.18
N GLN A 75 -3.76 10.22 -5.96
CA GLN A 75 -2.72 9.93 -6.94
C GLN A 75 -3.30 9.42 -8.27
N LYS A 76 -4.42 8.70 -8.23
CA LYS A 76 -5.11 8.21 -9.42
C LYS A 76 -5.94 9.29 -10.13
N THR A 77 -6.59 10.15 -9.37
CA THR A 77 -7.55 11.14 -9.91
C THR A 77 -6.91 12.46 -10.33
N LEU A 78 -5.84 12.85 -9.65
CA LEU A 78 -5.09 14.04 -9.99
C LEU A 78 -4.31 13.80 -11.30
N ARG A 79 -4.51 14.69 -12.28
CA ARG A 79 -3.84 14.63 -13.58
C ARG A 79 -2.42 15.22 -13.54
N VAL A 80 -1.73 15.01 -12.43
CA VAL A 80 -0.35 15.46 -12.21
C VAL A 80 0.53 14.22 -12.23
N GLY A 81 1.64 14.25 -12.96
CA GLY A 81 2.58 13.14 -13.00
C GLY A 81 3.09 12.79 -11.60
N ALA A 82 3.42 11.51 -11.36
CA ALA A 82 3.84 11.04 -10.03
C ALA A 82 5.05 11.81 -9.46
N ALA A 83 6.04 12.13 -10.30
CA ALA A 83 7.22 12.88 -9.88
C ALA A 83 6.93 14.35 -9.52
N PRO A 84 6.30 15.16 -10.39
CA PRO A 84 5.94 16.53 -10.02
C PRO A 84 4.90 16.57 -8.88
N GLY A 85 3.99 15.59 -8.77
CA GLY A 85 3.04 15.49 -7.67
C GLY A 85 3.75 15.32 -6.33
N LEU A 86 4.61 14.31 -6.19
CA LEU A 86 5.40 14.09 -4.99
C LEU A 86 6.29 15.29 -4.64
N THR A 87 6.90 15.93 -5.64
CA THR A 87 7.71 17.13 -5.41
C THR A 87 6.87 18.26 -4.84
N ALA A 88 5.68 18.50 -5.39
CA ALA A 88 4.77 19.53 -4.88
C ALA A 88 4.30 19.23 -3.44
N GLU A 89 3.99 17.97 -3.13
CA GLU A 89 3.64 17.52 -1.77
C GLU A 89 4.79 17.81 -0.79
N LEU A 90 6.01 17.43 -1.14
CA LEU A 90 7.19 17.64 -0.30
C LEU A 90 7.50 19.13 -0.10
N VAL A 91 7.45 19.93 -1.15
CA VAL A 91 7.67 21.38 -1.07
C VAL A 91 6.60 22.05 -0.19
N PHE A 92 5.35 21.63 -0.32
CA PHE A 92 4.26 22.15 0.50
C PHE A 92 4.38 21.75 1.97
N LEU A 93 4.76 20.51 2.27
CA LEU A 93 4.88 19.99 3.64
C LEU A 93 6.18 20.40 4.34
N ALA A 94 7.26 20.66 3.60
CA ALA A 94 8.57 20.97 4.16
C ALA A 94 8.56 22.11 5.19
N PRO A 95 7.93 23.29 4.95
CA PRO A 95 7.94 24.39 5.92
C PRO A 95 7.23 23.99 7.23
N PHE A 96 6.14 23.22 7.16
CA PHE A 96 5.42 22.75 8.36
C PHE A 96 6.25 21.72 9.13
N ALA A 97 6.90 20.81 8.44
CA ALA A 97 7.78 19.82 9.06
C ALA A 97 9.00 20.47 9.72
N LEU A 98 9.62 21.46 9.06
CA LEU A 98 10.73 22.22 9.61
C LEU A 98 10.31 23.06 10.82
N ALA A 99 9.17 23.73 10.76
CA ALA A 99 8.62 24.49 11.88
C ALA A 99 8.32 23.60 13.08
N TRP A 100 7.69 22.44 12.84
CA TRP A 100 7.44 21.44 13.89
C TRP A 100 8.74 20.93 14.51
N LEU A 101 9.73 20.58 13.71
CA LEU A 101 11.01 20.08 14.19
C LEU A 101 11.76 21.13 15.02
N ALA A 102 11.75 22.38 14.58
CA ALA A 102 12.36 23.50 15.31
C ALA A 102 11.68 23.77 16.65
N TRP A 103 10.35 23.59 16.73
CA TRP A 103 9.57 23.80 17.94
C TRP A 103 9.65 22.62 18.92
N ALA A 104 9.48 21.39 18.40
CA ALA A 104 9.38 20.19 19.26
C ALA A 104 10.75 19.64 19.67
N HIS A 105 11.78 19.83 18.84
CA HIS A 105 13.11 19.26 19.00
C HIS A 105 14.23 20.29 18.72
N PRO A 106 14.27 21.44 19.46
CA PRO A 106 15.24 22.51 19.18
C PRO A 106 16.70 22.05 19.34
N HIS A 107 16.94 21.05 20.22
CA HIS A 107 18.28 20.50 20.44
C HIS A 107 18.72 19.51 19.36
N ASP A 108 17.78 18.87 18.67
CA ASP A 108 18.08 17.89 17.61
C ASP A 108 18.54 18.58 16.32
N PHE A 109 18.13 19.83 16.06
CA PHE A 109 18.65 20.65 14.97
C PHE A 109 20.16 20.91 15.11
N GLY A 110 20.63 21.19 16.34
CA GLY A 110 22.07 21.30 16.64
C GLY A 110 22.80 19.97 16.56
N ALA A 111 22.15 18.88 16.94
CA ALA A 111 22.69 17.54 16.88
C ALA A 111 22.89 17.01 15.44
N LEU A 112 22.13 17.49 14.48
CA LEU A 112 22.34 17.20 13.05
C LEU A 112 23.68 17.75 12.56
N ALA A 113 24.11 18.92 13.05
CA ALA A 113 25.37 19.56 12.69
C ALA A 113 26.58 19.03 13.50
N GLY A 114 26.35 18.53 14.72
CA GLY A 114 27.43 18.17 15.67
C GLY A 114 27.99 16.75 15.58
N HIS A 115 27.39 15.84 14.79
CA HIS A 115 27.76 14.42 14.78
C HIS A 115 28.43 13.97 13.47
N GLY A 116 29.10 14.85 12.75
CA GLY A 116 29.79 14.53 11.49
C GLY A 116 28.84 14.16 10.36
N ILE A 117 29.41 13.66 9.26
CA ILE A 117 28.71 13.40 7.99
C ILE A 117 27.77 12.16 8.04
N SER A 118 27.92 11.28 9.02
CA SER A 118 27.21 9.99 9.08
C SER A 118 25.69 10.14 9.33
N ARG A 119 25.26 11.04 10.22
CA ARG A 119 23.81 11.25 10.49
C ARG A 119 23.07 11.90 9.32
N PRO A 120 23.53 13.00 8.72
CA PRO A 120 22.91 13.54 7.51
C PRO A 120 22.84 12.53 6.38
N LEU A 121 23.87 11.69 6.19
CA LEU A 121 23.89 10.66 5.16
C LEU A 121 22.84 9.55 5.41
N LEU A 122 22.69 9.11 6.66
CA LEU A 122 21.64 8.16 7.05
C LEU A 122 20.24 8.75 6.84
N LEU A 123 20.01 10.01 7.19
CA LEU A 123 18.73 10.68 6.95
C LEU A 123 18.43 10.84 5.45
N ALA A 124 19.43 11.22 4.65
CA ALA A 124 19.29 11.28 3.20
C ALA A 124 18.99 9.88 2.62
N GLY A 125 19.62 8.84 3.16
CA GLY A 125 19.33 7.45 2.79
C GLY A 125 17.89 7.08 3.08
N THR A 126 17.38 7.34 4.28
CA THR A 126 15.96 7.04 4.62
C THR A 126 14.99 7.82 3.73
N ALA A 127 15.29 9.08 3.39
CA ALA A 127 14.49 9.87 2.47
C ALA A 127 14.40 9.23 1.07
N LEU A 128 15.52 8.74 0.53
CA LEU A 128 15.53 8.04 -0.77
C LEU A 128 14.74 6.72 -0.71
N PHE A 129 14.95 5.92 0.35
CA PHE A 129 14.22 4.66 0.56
C PHE A 129 12.72 4.85 0.75
N THR A 130 12.27 6.04 1.13
CA THR A 130 10.85 6.39 1.23
C THR A 130 10.33 6.99 -0.07
N ALA A 131 11.06 7.93 -0.67
CA ALA A 131 10.61 8.67 -1.85
C ALA A 131 10.50 7.78 -3.09
N ILE A 132 11.44 6.85 -3.30
CA ILE A 132 11.42 5.96 -4.48
C ILE A 132 10.18 5.04 -4.48
N PRO A 133 9.87 4.28 -3.42
CA PRO A 133 8.64 3.47 -3.39
C PRO A 133 7.37 4.31 -3.51
N LEU A 134 7.33 5.49 -2.90
CA LEU A 134 6.17 6.37 -2.95
C LEU A 134 5.94 6.92 -4.37
N GLN A 135 7.01 7.26 -5.09
CA GLN A 135 6.95 7.63 -6.50
C GLN A 135 6.47 6.49 -7.39
N LEU A 136 7.00 5.27 -7.18
CA LEU A 136 6.58 4.07 -7.90
C LEU A 136 5.12 3.73 -7.63
N PHE A 137 4.66 3.91 -6.40
CA PHE A 137 3.26 3.77 -6.03
C PHE A 137 2.37 4.77 -6.78
N GLY A 138 2.70 6.06 -6.78
CA GLY A 138 1.98 7.10 -7.51
C GLY A 138 1.94 6.80 -9.02
N TYR A 139 3.07 6.36 -9.58
CA TYR A 139 3.16 5.96 -10.99
C TYR A 139 2.24 4.75 -11.29
N ALA A 140 2.20 3.75 -10.43
CA ALA A 140 1.34 2.59 -10.57
C ALA A 140 -0.14 2.97 -10.41
N ALA A 141 -0.49 3.80 -9.42
CA ALA A 141 -1.86 4.24 -9.16
C ALA A 141 -2.50 4.91 -10.38
N GLN A 142 -1.72 5.65 -11.17
CA GLN A 142 -2.20 6.30 -12.40
C GLN A 142 -2.42 5.34 -13.57
N ARG A 143 -1.86 4.12 -13.55
CA ARG A 143 -1.83 3.19 -14.69
C ARG A 143 -2.68 1.95 -14.52
N VAL A 144 -2.89 1.51 -13.29
CA VAL A 144 -3.71 0.33 -13.00
C VAL A 144 -4.99 0.74 -12.27
N THR A 145 -5.98 -0.14 -12.21
CA THR A 145 -7.19 0.10 -11.40
C THR A 145 -6.81 0.19 -9.92
N LEU A 146 -7.55 0.97 -9.14
CA LEU A 146 -7.31 1.10 -7.71
C LEU A 146 -7.55 -0.23 -6.98
N ALA A 147 -8.48 -1.04 -7.50
CA ALA A 147 -8.70 -2.39 -7.04
C ALA A 147 -7.47 -3.29 -7.27
N THR A 148 -6.84 -3.24 -8.44
CA THR A 148 -5.59 -3.99 -8.71
C THR A 148 -4.46 -3.52 -7.81
N LEU A 149 -4.30 -2.20 -7.65
CA LEU A 149 -3.29 -1.62 -6.76
C LEU A 149 -3.49 -2.09 -5.32
N GLY A 150 -4.74 -2.09 -4.83
CA GLY A 150 -5.09 -2.58 -3.50
C GLY A 150 -4.69 -4.04 -3.31
N ILE A 151 -5.08 -4.94 -4.20
CA ILE A 151 -4.74 -6.36 -4.06
C ILE A 151 -3.22 -6.60 -4.10
N LEU A 152 -2.49 -5.90 -4.97
CA LEU A 152 -1.03 -6.02 -5.03
C LEU A 152 -0.33 -5.54 -3.74
N GLN A 153 -0.92 -4.64 -2.98
CA GLN A 153 -0.38 -4.21 -1.69
C GLN A 153 -0.28 -5.36 -0.66
N TYR A 154 -1.08 -6.44 -0.80
CA TYR A 154 -0.95 -7.61 0.07
C TYR A 154 0.38 -8.36 -0.08
N VAL A 155 1.15 -8.10 -1.13
CA VAL A 155 2.51 -8.64 -1.28
C VAL A 155 3.41 -8.16 -0.13
N SER A 156 3.29 -6.90 0.30
CA SER A 156 4.12 -6.35 1.37
C SER A 156 3.93 -7.06 2.72
N PRO A 157 2.72 -7.17 3.30
CA PRO A 157 2.54 -7.91 4.54
C PRO A 157 2.86 -9.41 4.38
N SER A 158 2.67 -9.99 3.18
CA SER A 158 3.04 -11.39 2.93
C SER A 158 4.55 -11.61 2.99
N LEU A 159 5.34 -10.70 2.40
CA LEU A 159 6.80 -10.75 2.50
C LEU A 159 7.28 -10.52 3.93
N ASN A 160 6.71 -9.53 4.63
CA ASN A 160 7.04 -9.27 6.03
C ASN A 160 6.77 -10.50 6.91
N PHE A 161 5.62 -11.15 6.72
CA PHE A 161 5.30 -12.41 7.41
C PHE A 161 6.33 -13.51 7.10
N LEU A 162 6.67 -13.70 5.83
CA LEU A 162 7.64 -14.70 5.43
C LEU A 162 9.03 -14.44 6.07
N PHE A 163 9.49 -13.18 6.06
CA PHE A 163 10.75 -12.80 6.71
C PHE A 163 10.71 -13.01 8.22
N ALA A 164 9.62 -12.62 8.89
CA ALA A 164 9.46 -12.80 10.32
C ALA A 164 9.59 -14.28 10.73
N VAL A 165 8.93 -15.16 10.00
CA VAL A 165 8.94 -16.60 10.29
C VAL A 165 10.27 -17.26 9.90
N THR A 166 10.79 -16.97 8.69
CA THR A 166 11.95 -17.72 8.16
C THR A 166 13.29 -17.20 8.64
N LEU A 167 13.45 -15.88 8.80
CA LEU A 167 14.72 -15.26 9.18
C LEU A 167 14.79 -14.91 10.66
N LEU A 168 13.68 -14.45 11.26
CA LEU A 168 13.64 -14.03 12.65
C LEU A 168 13.17 -15.15 13.60
N GLY A 169 12.63 -16.25 13.07
CA GLY A 169 12.13 -17.37 13.87
C GLY A 169 10.95 -16.98 14.77
N GLU A 170 10.18 -15.93 14.40
CA GLU A 170 9.04 -15.49 15.18
C GLU A 170 7.95 -16.56 15.20
N ARG A 171 7.31 -16.70 16.36
CA ARG A 171 6.20 -17.64 16.52
C ARG A 171 4.96 -17.10 15.81
N LEU A 172 4.33 -17.96 15.02
CA LEU A 172 3.08 -17.66 14.35
C LEU A 172 1.97 -17.41 15.39
N GLU A 173 1.32 -16.27 15.29
CA GLU A 173 0.07 -16.06 16.00
C GLU A 173 -1.05 -16.89 15.35
N SER A 174 -2.00 -17.39 16.16
CA SER A 174 -3.14 -18.15 15.65
C SER A 174 -3.98 -17.37 14.63
N SER A 175 -4.02 -16.05 14.77
CA SER A 175 -4.67 -15.13 13.83
C SER A 175 -4.02 -15.13 12.45
N ASP A 176 -2.70 -15.27 12.40
CA ASP A 176 -1.94 -15.27 11.15
C ASP A 176 -2.13 -16.57 10.36
N MET A 177 -2.19 -17.69 11.06
CA MET A 177 -2.41 -19.00 10.44
C MET A 177 -3.72 -19.10 9.65
N ALA A 178 -4.75 -18.35 10.01
CA ALA A 178 -6.02 -18.30 9.27
C ALA A 178 -6.04 -17.18 8.24
N ALA A 179 -5.53 -15.99 8.57
CA ALA A 179 -5.63 -14.81 7.71
C ALA A 179 -4.74 -14.91 6.46
N PHE A 180 -3.47 -15.32 6.60
CA PHE A 180 -2.55 -15.35 5.46
C PHE A 180 -2.93 -16.34 4.36
N PRO A 181 -3.35 -17.60 4.63
CA PRO A 181 -3.81 -18.48 3.58
C PRO A 181 -5.02 -17.94 2.81
N LEU A 182 -5.96 -17.27 3.48
CA LEU A 182 -7.10 -16.62 2.82
C LEU A 182 -6.64 -15.46 1.93
N ILE A 183 -5.73 -14.62 2.43
CA ILE A 183 -5.16 -13.51 1.65
C ILE A 183 -4.39 -14.03 0.44
N TRP A 184 -3.58 -15.07 0.59
CA TRP A 184 -2.83 -15.66 -0.53
C TRP A 184 -3.75 -16.32 -1.56
N CYS A 185 -4.80 -17.00 -1.12
CA CYS A 185 -5.84 -17.54 -2.01
C CYS A 185 -6.51 -16.40 -2.80
N ALA A 186 -6.89 -15.32 -2.13
CA ALA A 186 -7.45 -14.14 -2.77
C ALA A 186 -6.49 -13.52 -3.80
N LEU A 187 -5.22 -13.37 -3.43
CA LEU A 187 -4.18 -12.84 -4.30
C LEU A 187 -3.98 -13.71 -5.55
N ALA A 188 -3.95 -15.02 -5.38
CA ALA A 188 -3.80 -15.98 -6.49
C ALA A 188 -4.99 -15.91 -7.46
N ILE A 189 -6.23 -15.91 -6.94
CA ILE A 189 -7.45 -15.81 -7.76
C ILE A 189 -7.47 -14.49 -8.52
N TYR A 190 -7.20 -13.38 -7.85
CA TYR A 190 -7.21 -12.05 -8.46
C TYR A 190 -6.14 -11.90 -9.54
N THR A 191 -4.90 -12.33 -9.25
CA THR A 191 -3.78 -12.25 -10.18
C THR A 191 -4.04 -13.10 -11.42
N ARG A 192 -4.55 -14.32 -11.24
CA ARG A 192 -4.92 -15.19 -12.37
C ARG A 192 -5.94 -14.54 -13.29
N ASP A 193 -7.02 -13.98 -12.73
CA ASP A 193 -8.06 -13.29 -13.52
C ASP A 193 -7.51 -12.06 -14.23
N ALA A 194 -6.71 -11.25 -13.57
CA ALA A 194 -6.07 -10.08 -14.16
C ALA A 194 -5.14 -10.44 -15.33
N LEU A 195 -4.32 -11.49 -15.17
CA LEU A 195 -3.44 -11.98 -16.24
C LEU A 195 -4.23 -12.53 -17.44
N GLN A 196 -5.31 -13.27 -17.19
CA GLN A 196 -6.19 -13.77 -18.27
C GLN A 196 -6.85 -12.63 -19.03
N THR A 197 -7.31 -11.61 -18.33
CA THR A 197 -7.91 -10.42 -18.95
C THR A 197 -6.89 -9.68 -19.82
N LEU A 198 -5.67 -9.47 -19.32
CA LEU A 198 -4.58 -8.87 -20.09
C LEU A 198 -4.21 -9.68 -21.33
N ALA A 199 -4.16 -11.00 -21.21
CA ALA A 199 -3.88 -11.88 -22.35
C ALA A 199 -4.95 -11.76 -23.43
N ARG A 200 -6.23 -11.76 -23.06
CA ARG A 200 -7.36 -11.57 -24.00
C ARG A 200 -7.26 -10.22 -24.73
N MET A 201 -7.06 -9.13 -23.99
CA MET A 201 -6.92 -7.79 -24.57
C MET A 201 -5.75 -7.69 -25.56
N ARG A 202 -4.62 -8.35 -25.27
CA ARG A 202 -3.46 -8.42 -26.19
C ARG A 202 -3.80 -9.18 -27.47
N HIS A 203 -4.51 -10.31 -27.38
CA HIS A 203 -4.93 -11.09 -28.56
C HIS A 203 -5.91 -10.30 -29.43
N GLU A 204 -6.90 -9.64 -28.83
CA GLU A 204 -7.85 -8.79 -29.55
C GLU A 204 -7.15 -7.61 -30.25
N ALA A 205 -6.22 -6.94 -29.54
CA ALA A 205 -5.45 -5.84 -30.14
C ALA A 205 -4.54 -6.31 -31.29
N ALA A 206 -3.97 -7.51 -31.21
CA ALA A 206 -3.17 -8.09 -32.28
C ALA A 206 -4.04 -8.45 -33.50
N ALA A 207 -5.23 -9.03 -33.30
CA ALA A 207 -6.17 -9.35 -34.35
C ALA A 207 -6.64 -8.09 -35.13
N LEU A 208 -7.00 -7.02 -34.37
CA LEU A 208 -7.41 -5.74 -34.98
C LEU A 208 -6.29 -5.06 -35.79
N ARG A 209 -5.02 -5.24 -35.38
CA ARG A 209 -3.87 -4.74 -36.15
C ARG A 209 -3.63 -5.52 -37.42
N ALA A 210 -3.82 -6.84 -37.40
CA ALA A 210 -3.70 -7.69 -38.58
C ALA A 210 -4.76 -7.36 -39.61
N GLU A 211 -6.01 -7.11 -39.19
CA GLU A 211 -7.12 -6.74 -40.05
C GLU A 211 -6.96 -5.36 -40.72
N LYS A 212 -6.33 -4.39 -40.00
CA LYS A 212 -6.09 -3.04 -40.55
C LYS A 212 -4.83 -2.93 -41.41
N GLY A 213 -3.97 -3.94 -41.41
CA GLY A 213 -2.74 -3.99 -42.21
C GLY A 213 -2.84 -4.84 -43.45
N ALA A 214 -3.99 -5.52 -43.67
CA ALA A 214 -4.38 -6.21 -44.88
C ALA A 214 -5.27 -5.34 -45.75
#